data_7481da8f78cd80c76525d2de2b0c0cd5
#
_entry.id   7481da8f78cd80c76525d2de2b0c0cd5
#
_cell.length_a   1.000
_cell.length_b   1.000
_cell.length_c   1.000
_cell.angle_alpha   90.00
_cell.angle_beta   90.00
_cell.angle_gamma   90.00
#
_symmetry.space_group_name_H-M   'P 1'
#
loop_
_entity.id
_entity.type
_entity.pdbx_description
1 polymer ?
#
loop_
_entity_poly.entity_id
_entity_poly.type
_entity_poly.pdbx_seq_one_letter_code
_entity_poly.pdbx_strand_id
1 'polypeptide(L)'
;EASAGTGKTYTIGSIYLRLLLQAGENRFSRPLNVEEILVVTFTEMATEDLKRKIRERLTAAISVFSEYYEKQDKAIFTGEHQFLAELLPYLEDIPTALRRLKLAEQNLDLASIYTIHGFCRRMLMQHAFNSGVHFNLKLLKDQSDLLKQFANEFWREHFYDLPFHL
;
A
#
# COMPACT_ATOMS: atom_id res chain seq x y z
N GLU A 1 5.24 19.16 6.53
CA GLU A 1 4.72 19.38 5.15
C GLU A 1 5.56 18.58 4.15
N ALA A 2 4.92 17.63 3.47
CA ALA A 2 5.62 16.78 2.53
C ALA A 2 5.31 17.28 1.10
N SER A 3 6.17 18.15 0.60
CA SER A 3 6.13 18.67 -0.78
C SER A 3 6.31 17.54 -1.81
N ALA A 4 5.81 17.73 -3.02
CA ALA A 4 6.10 16.86 -4.15
C ALA A 4 7.62 16.85 -4.43
N GLY A 5 8.19 15.67 -4.71
CA GLY A 5 9.63 15.54 -4.99
C GLY A 5 10.55 15.26 -3.79
N THR A 6 10.05 15.15 -2.56
CA THR A 6 10.86 14.92 -1.34
C THR A 6 11.35 13.47 -1.13
N GLY A 7 11.36 12.62 -2.15
CA GLY A 7 11.85 11.24 -2.02
C GLY A 7 10.91 10.29 -1.27
N LYS A 8 9.68 10.69 -0.92
CA LYS A 8 8.72 9.84 -0.18
C LYS A 8 8.52 8.46 -0.80
N THR A 9 8.30 8.40 -2.09
CA THR A 9 8.09 7.13 -2.79
C THR A 9 9.35 6.29 -2.82
N TYR A 10 10.51 6.94 -2.90
CA TYR A 10 11.81 6.28 -2.75
C TYR A 10 11.93 5.62 -1.38
N THR A 11 11.63 6.36 -0.32
CA THR A 11 11.68 5.89 1.06
C THR A 11 10.71 4.74 1.30
N ILE A 12 9.47 4.83 0.79
CA ILE A 12 8.47 3.75 0.93
C ILE A 12 8.99 2.46 0.25
N GLY A 13 9.53 2.55 -0.97
CA GLY A 13 10.11 1.41 -1.67
C GLY A 13 11.30 0.80 -0.93
N SER A 14 12.14 1.62 -0.30
CA SER A 14 13.26 1.16 0.52
C SER A 14 12.79 0.45 1.80
N ILE A 15 11.77 0.98 2.47
CA ILE A 15 11.15 0.33 3.64
C ILE A 15 10.51 -1.00 3.21
N TYR A 16 9.84 -1.02 2.06
CA TYR A 16 9.22 -2.24 1.53
C TYR A 16 10.24 -3.36 1.34
N LEU A 17 11.40 -3.06 0.73
CA LEU A 17 12.51 -4.01 0.57
C LEU A 17 13.06 -4.47 1.93
N ARG A 18 13.22 -3.57 2.90
CA ARG A 18 13.65 -3.92 4.26
C ARG A 18 12.71 -4.93 4.93
N LEU A 19 11.42 -4.74 4.79
CA LEU A 19 10.40 -5.64 5.38
C LEU A 19 10.42 -7.03 4.74
N LEU A 20 10.53 -7.10 3.40
CA LEU A 20 10.64 -8.35 2.66
C LEU A 20 11.92 -9.13 2.99
N LEU A 21 13.03 -8.42 3.17
CA LEU A 21 14.35 -9.00 3.43
C LEU A 21 14.62 -9.19 4.93
N GLN A 22 13.74 -8.72 5.82
CA GLN A 22 13.97 -8.71 7.27
C GLN A 22 15.24 -7.94 7.64
N ALA A 23 15.56 -6.87 6.93
CA ALA A 23 16.79 -6.11 7.10
C ALA A 23 16.58 -4.87 7.99
N GLY A 24 17.51 -4.59 8.90
CA GLY A 24 17.49 -3.43 9.79
C GLY A 24 17.60 -3.79 11.27
N GLU A 25 17.87 -2.79 12.12
CA GLU A 25 18.08 -3.00 13.56
C GLU A 25 16.78 -3.43 14.29
N ASN A 26 15.64 -2.78 13.96
CA ASN A 26 14.32 -3.08 14.55
C ASN A 26 13.50 -3.95 13.59
N ARG A 27 14.03 -5.10 13.21
CA ARG A 27 13.39 -6.03 12.29
C ARG A 27 12.33 -6.89 12.95
N PHE A 28 11.33 -7.31 12.18
CA PHE A 28 10.38 -8.34 12.63
C PHE A 28 11.09 -9.67 12.89
N SER A 29 10.44 -10.54 13.65
CA SER A 29 10.96 -11.89 13.96
C SER A 29 11.15 -12.76 12.71
N ARG A 30 10.46 -12.45 11.62
CA ARG A 30 10.57 -13.11 10.31
C ARG A 30 10.41 -12.12 9.17
N PRO A 31 10.85 -12.47 7.95
CA PRO A 31 10.54 -11.68 6.76
C PRO A 31 9.02 -11.64 6.52
N LEU A 32 8.52 -10.53 6.01
CA LEU A 32 7.11 -10.36 5.64
C LEU A 32 6.90 -10.71 4.16
N ASN A 33 5.73 -11.27 3.85
CA ASN A 33 5.27 -11.42 2.48
C ASN A 33 4.60 -10.14 1.99
N VAL A 34 4.43 -10.00 0.67
CA VAL A 34 3.80 -8.82 0.05
C VAL A 34 2.38 -8.55 0.55
N GLU A 35 1.64 -9.60 0.90
CA GLU A 35 0.27 -9.54 1.42
C GLU A 35 0.20 -8.99 2.86
N GLU A 36 1.28 -9.15 3.62
CA GLU A 36 1.38 -8.75 5.03
C GLU A 36 1.84 -7.30 5.20
N ILE A 37 2.28 -6.65 4.11
CA ILE A 37 2.72 -5.26 4.12
C ILE A 37 1.59 -4.39 3.60
N LEU A 38 0.87 -3.73 4.52
CA LEU A 38 -0.19 -2.79 4.16
C LEU A 38 0.39 -1.43 3.80
N VAL A 39 0.07 -0.96 2.60
CA VAL A 39 0.36 0.40 2.15
C VAL A 39 -0.93 1.07 1.72
N VAL A 40 -1.20 2.27 2.23
CA VAL A 40 -2.40 3.03 1.87
C VAL A 40 -2.05 4.36 1.23
N THR A 41 -2.87 4.74 0.25
CA THR A 41 -2.76 5.99 -0.50
C THR A 41 -4.10 6.71 -0.53
N PHE A 42 -4.12 7.95 -1.02
CA PHE A 42 -5.36 8.72 -1.15
C PHE A 42 -6.09 8.49 -2.47
N THR A 43 -5.37 8.21 -3.55
CA THR A 43 -5.95 8.10 -4.90
C THR A 43 -5.56 6.79 -5.58
N GLU A 44 -6.41 6.31 -6.48
CA GLU A 44 -6.12 5.11 -7.29
C GLU A 44 -4.85 5.31 -8.15
N MET A 45 -4.69 6.50 -8.73
CA MET A 45 -3.49 6.84 -9.52
C MET A 45 -2.21 6.71 -8.67
N ALA A 46 -2.23 7.21 -7.42
CA ALA A 46 -1.08 7.08 -6.51
C ALA A 46 -0.84 5.61 -6.11
N THR A 47 -1.90 4.81 -5.98
CA THR A 47 -1.79 3.37 -5.70
C THR A 47 -1.09 2.64 -6.85
N GLU A 48 -1.49 2.90 -8.08
CA GLU A 48 -0.90 2.28 -9.28
C GLU A 48 0.55 2.73 -9.49
N ASP A 49 0.83 4.04 -9.35
CA ASP A 49 2.20 4.57 -9.44
C ASP A 49 3.12 3.95 -8.37
N LEU A 50 2.63 3.79 -7.15
CA LEU A 50 3.38 3.17 -6.06
C LEU A 50 3.65 1.68 -6.33
N LYS A 51 2.66 0.93 -6.80
CA LYS A 51 2.85 -0.47 -7.21
C LYS A 51 3.91 -0.61 -8.29
N ARG A 52 3.84 0.25 -9.32
CA ARG A 52 4.84 0.28 -10.40
C ARG A 52 6.24 0.55 -9.85
N LYS A 53 6.40 1.55 -8.99
CA LYS A 53 7.70 1.91 -8.40
C LYS A 53 8.26 0.85 -7.46
N ILE A 54 7.40 0.15 -6.70
CA ILE A 54 7.82 -0.99 -5.89
C ILE A 54 8.32 -2.12 -6.80
N ARG A 55 7.61 -2.41 -7.91
CA ARG A 55 8.04 -3.42 -8.88
C ARG A 55 9.40 -3.08 -9.48
N GLU A 56 9.58 -1.86 -9.95
CA GLU A 56 10.86 -1.36 -10.49
C GLU A 56 12.01 -1.55 -9.49
N ARG A 57 11.74 -1.27 -8.21
CA ARG A 57 12.74 -1.46 -7.16
C ARG A 57 13.04 -2.92 -6.85
N LEU A 58 12.04 -3.80 -6.86
CA LEU A 58 12.25 -5.24 -6.70
C LEU A 58 13.12 -5.78 -7.83
N THR A 59 12.77 -5.44 -9.08
CA THR A 59 13.55 -5.85 -10.26
C THR A 59 15.00 -5.33 -10.19
N ALA A 60 15.20 -4.06 -9.84
CA ALA A 60 16.51 -3.48 -9.65
C ALA A 60 17.32 -4.18 -8.53
N ALA A 61 16.70 -4.45 -7.38
CA ALA A 61 17.35 -5.14 -6.28
C ALA A 61 17.74 -6.59 -6.65
N ILE A 62 16.88 -7.31 -7.39
CA ILE A 62 17.18 -8.64 -7.91
C ILE A 62 18.38 -8.60 -8.85
N SER A 63 18.43 -7.65 -9.78
CA SER A 63 19.54 -7.48 -10.73
C SER A 63 20.85 -7.21 -9.99
N VAL A 64 20.87 -6.24 -9.09
CA VAL A 64 22.07 -5.84 -8.33
C VAL A 64 22.58 -6.96 -7.43
N PHE A 65 21.71 -7.65 -6.69
CA PHE A 65 22.13 -8.77 -5.85
C PHE A 65 22.55 -10.00 -6.66
N SER A 66 21.97 -10.23 -7.86
CA SER A 66 22.43 -11.30 -8.75
C SER A 66 23.84 -11.01 -9.26
N GLU A 67 24.09 -9.79 -9.71
CA GLU A 67 25.42 -9.37 -10.17
C GLU A 67 26.46 -9.40 -9.03
N TYR A 68 26.06 -8.94 -7.83
CA TYR A 68 26.92 -9.02 -6.65
C TYR A 68 27.25 -10.47 -6.27
N TYR A 69 26.30 -11.37 -6.38
CA TYR A 69 26.51 -12.80 -6.10
C TYR A 69 27.52 -13.43 -7.06
N GLU A 70 27.48 -13.04 -8.34
CA GLU A 70 28.40 -13.56 -9.36
C GLU A 70 29.82 -12.96 -9.27
N LYS A 71 29.90 -11.64 -9.10
CA LYS A 71 31.18 -10.90 -9.19
C LYS A 71 31.84 -10.66 -7.84
N GLN A 72 31.11 -10.74 -6.74
CA GLN A 72 31.56 -10.41 -5.37
C GLN A 72 32.18 -9.00 -5.27
N ASP A 73 31.78 -8.09 -6.18
CA ASP A 73 32.27 -6.72 -6.24
C ASP A 73 31.27 -5.75 -5.62
N LYS A 74 31.69 -5.07 -4.57
CA LYS A 74 30.87 -4.05 -3.89
C LYS A 74 30.76 -2.75 -4.67
N ALA A 75 31.57 -2.52 -5.71
CA ALA A 75 31.48 -1.33 -6.55
C ALA A 75 30.16 -1.23 -7.34
N ILE A 76 29.39 -2.32 -7.40
CA ILE A 76 28.06 -2.39 -8.03
C ILE A 76 27.03 -1.51 -7.27
N PHE A 77 27.20 -1.33 -5.96
CA PHE A 77 26.30 -0.57 -5.11
C PHE A 77 26.55 0.95 -5.20
N THR A 78 26.31 1.55 -6.37
CA THR A 78 26.52 2.97 -6.62
C THR A 78 25.20 3.71 -6.85
N GLY A 79 25.20 5.02 -6.67
CA GLY A 79 24.05 5.88 -6.95
C GLY A 79 22.78 5.44 -6.22
N GLU A 80 21.70 5.17 -6.94
CA GLU A 80 20.41 4.77 -6.38
C GLU A 80 20.45 3.39 -5.68
N HIS A 81 21.48 2.58 -5.94
CA HIS A 81 21.64 1.25 -5.35
C HIS A 81 22.47 1.25 -4.06
N GLN A 82 23.04 2.38 -3.65
CA GLN A 82 23.84 2.49 -2.42
C GLN A 82 23.06 1.97 -1.19
N PHE A 83 21.76 2.24 -1.13
CA PHE A 83 20.87 1.72 -0.09
C PHE A 83 20.91 0.19 0.03
N LEU A 84 21.07 -0.54 -1.08
CA LEU A 84 21.13 -2.02 -1.05
C LEU A 84 22.39 -2.53 -0.34
N ALA A 85 23.50 -1.78 -0.40
CA ALA A 85 24.71 -2.11 0.34
C ALA A 85 24.48 -2.06 1.86
N GLU A 86 23.63 -1.15 2.34
CA GLU A 86 23.26 -1.04 3.76
C GLU A 86 22.48 -2.26 4.26
N LEU A 87 21.82 -3.00 3.35
CA LEU A 87 21.05 -4.19 3.70
C LEU A 87 21.92 -5.43 3.87
N LEU A 88 23.09 -5.49 3.20
CA LEU A 88 23.98 -6.67 3.19
C LEU A 88 24.28 -7.23 4.59
N PRO A 89 24.62 -6.41 5.61
CA PRO A 89 24.96 -6.92 6.94
C PRO A 89 23.80 -7.65 7.64
N TYR A 90 22.57 -7.43 7.20
CA TYR A 90 21.36 -7.99 7.80
C TYR A 90 20.84 -9.22 7.06
N LEU A 91 21.40 -9.53 5.89
CA LEU A 91 20.98 -10.69 5.09
C LEU A 91 21.66 -11.95 5.64
N GLU A 92 20.91 -13.03 5.68
CA GLU A 92 21.41 -14.36 6.03
C GLU A 92 22.42 -14.84 4.96
N ASP A 93 21.99 -14.80 3.70
CA ASP A 93 22.78 -15.05 2.50
C ASP A 93 22.12 -14.41 1.27
N ILE A 94 22.90 -14.19 0.21
CA ILE A 94 22.39 -13.57 -1.03
C ILE A 94 21.42 -14.49 -1.79
N PRO A 95 21.65 -15.81 -1.93
CA PRO A 95 20.67 -16.70 -2.57
C PRO A 95 19.30 -16.69 -1.90
N THR A 96 19.24 -16.68 -0.57
CA THR A 96 17.97 -16.59 0.16
C THR A 96 17.27 -15.23 -0.06
N ALA A 97 18.04 -14.12 -0.03
CA ALA A 97 17.51 -12.81 -0.35
C ALA A 97 16.95 -12.75 -1.77
N LEU A 98 17.65 -13.28 -2.75
CA LEU A 98 17.19 -13.34 -4.15
C LEU A 98 15.91 -14.18 -4.30
N ARG A 99 15.80 -15.32 -3.62
CA ARG A 99 14.57 -16.13 -3.64
C ARG A 99 13.38 -15.34 -3.09
N ARG A 100 13.58 -14.64 -1.96
CA ARG A 100 12.53 -13.79 -1.34
C ARG A 100 12.08 -12.65 -2.26
N LEU A 101 13.03 -11.95 -2.88
CA LEU A 101 12.72 -10.86 -3.81
C LEU A 101 12.00 -11.34 -5.07
N LYS A 102 12.44 -12.45 -5.67
CA LYS A 102 11.78 -13.06 -6.83
C LYS A 102 10.36 -13.51 -6.52
N LEU A 103 10.15 -14.13 -5.34
CA LEU A 103 8.83 -14.52 -4.88
C LEU A 103 7.93 -13.29 -4.65
N ALA A 104 8.48 -12.23 -4.05
CA ALA A 104 7.76 -10.97 -3.85
C ALA A 104 7.39 -10.29 -5.18
N GLU A 105 8.27 -10.30 -6.17
CA GLU A 105 8.01 -9.78 -7.51
C GLU A 105 6.88 -10.54 -8.21
N GLN A 106 6.88 -11.87 -8.15
CA GLN A 106 5.84 -12.73 -8.72
C GLN A 106 4.48 -12.52 -8.05
N ASN A 107 4.48 -12.32 -6.73
CA ASN A 107 3.26 -12.17 -5.94
C ASN A 107 2.84 -10.71 -5.73
N LEU A 108 3.46 -9.74 -6.40
CA LEU A 108 3.20 -8.32 -6.18
C LEU A 108 1.75 -7.92 -6.48
N ASP A 109 1.06 -8.66 -7.34
CA ASP A 109 -0.36 -8.43 -7.64
C ASP A 109 -1.27 -8.75 -6.44
N LEU A 110 -0.80 -9.58 -5.50
CA LEU A 110 -1.47 -9.90 -4.24
C LEU A 110 -1.13 -8.90 -3.13
N ALA A 111 -0.23 -7.93 -3.38
CA ALA A 111 0.22 -6.97 -2.39
C ALA A 111 -0.93 -6.13 -1.83
N SER A 112 -0.89 -5.92 -0.51
CA SER A 112 -1.89 -5.12 0.20
C SER A 112 -1.65 -3.61 0.04
N ILE A 113 -1.74 -3.12 -1.21
CA ILE A 113 -1.57 -1.71 -1.57
C ILE A 113 -2.91 -1.18 -2.08
N TYR A 114 -3.56 -0.31 -1.30
CA TYR A 114 -4.92 0.17 -1.53
C TYR A 114 -5.03 1.68 -1.35
N THR A 115 -6.12 2.25 -1.89
CA THR A 115 -6.60 3.53 -1.36
C THR A 115 -7.20 3.32 0.04
N ILE A 116 -7.25 4.39 0.86
CA ILE A 116 -7.90 4.33 2.18
C ILE A 116 -9.32 3.78 2.07
N HIS A 117 -10.10 4.28 1.10
CA HIS A 117 -11.48 3.81 0.87
C HIS A 117 -11.53 2.34 0.42
N GLY A 118 -10.62 1.94 -0.48
CA GLY A 118 -10.50 0.55 -0.94
C GLY A 118 -10.17 -0.41 0.19
N PHE A 119 -9.25 -0.02 1.07
CA PHE A 119 -8.91 -0.78 2.27
C PHE A 119 -10.10 -0.92 3.23
N CYS A 120 -10.76 0.20 3.58
CA CYS A 120 -11.93 0.18 4.45
C CYS A 120 -13.05 -0.73 3.90
N ARG A 121 -13.32 -0.62 2.59
CA ARG A 121 -14.29 -1.50 1.92
C ARG A 121 -13.91 -2.97 2.04
N ARG A 122 -12.65 -3.30 1.78
CA ARG A 122 -12.13 -4.69 1.90
C ARG A 122 -12.32 -5.21 3.32
N MET A 123 -11.97 -4.42 4.34
CA MET A 123 -12.12 -4.81 5.74
C MET A 123 -13.59 -5.04 6.13
N LEU A 124 -14.48 -4.14 5.72
CA LEU A 124 -15.92 -4.28 5.95
C LEU A 124 -16.49 -5.55 5.29
N MET A 125 -16.05 -5.87 4.07
CA MET A 125 -16.48 -7.10 3.38
C MET A 125 -15.93 -8.37 4.03
N GLN A 126 -14.65 -8.38 4.45
CA GLN A 126 -14.05 -9.53 5.13
C GLN A 126 -14.68 -9.79 6.50
N HIS A 127 -15.12 -8.74 7.19
CA HIS A 127 -15.73 -8.81 8.51
C HIS A 127 -17.24 -8.49 8.50
N ALA A 128 -17.93 -8.77 7.39
CA ALA A 128 -19.34 -8.41 7.20
C ALA A 128 -20.24 -8.95 8.32
N PHE A 129 -20.02 -10.17 8.80
CA PHE A 129 -20.77 -10.76 9.91
C PHE A 129 -20.59 -9.99 11.23
N ASN A 130 -19.38 -9.49 11.50
CA ASN A 130 -19.10 -8.77 12.74
C ASN A 130 -19.57 -7.31 12.67
N SER A 131 -19.58 -6.72 11.47
CA SER A 131 -19.97 -5.33 11.27
C SER A 131 -21.46 -5.11 10.97
N GLY A 132 -22.24 -6.19 10.82
CA GLY A 132 -23.67 -6.12 10.48
C GLY A 132 -23.94 -5.56 9.08
N VAL A 133 -22.94 -5.53 8.22
CA VAL A 133 -22.99 -4.92 6.88
C VAL A 133 -23.31 -5.98 5.82
N HIS A 134 -24.14 -5.61 4.83
CA HIS A 134 -24.45 -6.50 3.71
C HIS A 134 -23.21 -6.78 2.85
N PHE A 135 -23.08 -8.04 2.34
CA PHE A 135 -21.98 -8.47 1.47
C PHE A 135 -21.84 -7.67 0.17
N ASN A 136 -22.91 -7.04 -0.31
CA ASN A 136 -22.93 -6.24 -1.54
C ASN A 136 -22.89 -4.73 -1.27
N LEU A 137 -21.91 -4.27 -0.51
CA LEU A 137 -21.65 -2.84 -0.33
C LEU A 137 -21.28 -2.17 -1.64
N LYS A 138 -22.09 -1.23 -2.08
CA LYS A 138 -21.75 -0.28 -3.14
C LYS A 138 -21.34 1.05 -2.50
N LEU A 139 -20.12 1.49 -2.78
CA LEU A 139 -19.71 2.86 -2.45
C LEU A 139 -20.46 3.82 -3.35
N LEU A 140 -21.24 4.69 -2.75
CA LEU A 140 -21.89 5.79 -3.46
C LEU A 140 -20.83 6.88 -3.68
N LYS A 141 -20.57 7.21 -4.96
CA LYS A 141 -19.65 8.31 -5.32
C LYS A 141 -20.27 9.68 -5.07
N ASP A 142 -21.60 9.76 -5.12
CA ASP A 142 -22.38 10.97 -4.90
C ASP A 142 -23.53 10.69 -3.94
N GLN A 143 -23.65 11.52 -2.90
CA GLN A 143 -24.68 11.43 -1.89
C GLN A 143 -25.79 12.48 -2.10
N SER A 144 -25.73 13.28 -3.18
CA SER A 144 -26.62 14.40 -3.42
C SER A 144 -28.11 14.00 -3.45
N ASP A 145 -28.44 12.87 -4.05
CA ASP A 145 -29.81 12.38 -4.11
C ASP A 145 -30.31 11.91 -2.75
N LEU A 146 -29.44 11.26 -1.97
CA LEU A 146 -29.76 10.82 -0.61
C LEU A 146 -30.00 12.03 0.31
N LEU A 147 -29.14 13.05 0.22
CA LEU A 147 -29.30 14.30 0.97
C LEU A 147 -30.58 15.03 0.60
N LYS A 148 -30.93 15.09 -0.71
CA LYS A 148 -32.21 15.68 -1.15
C LYS A 148 -33.39 14.91 -0.61
N GLN A 149 -33.34 13.58 -0.60
CA GLN A 149 -34.40 12.75 -0.05
C GLN A 149 -34.58 13.04 1.45
N PHE A 150 -33.54 13.02 2.25
CA PHE A 150 -33.59 13.34 3.67
C PHE A 150 -34.08 14.77 3.96
N ALA A 151 -33.61 15.76 3.17
CA ALA A 151 -34.07 17.13 3.31
C ALA A 151 -35.55 17.25 3.02
N ASN A 152 -36.08 16.56 2.00
CA ASN A 152 -37.51 16.56 1.68
C ASN A 152 -38.33 15.84 2.75
N GLU A 153 -37.88 14.72 3.30
CA GLU A 153 -38.52 14.01 4.38
C GLU A 153 -38.54 14.86 5.63
N PHE A 154 -37.42 15.47 6.03
CA PHE A 154 -37.32 16.39 7.16
C PHE A 154 -38.25 17.59 7.01
N TRP A 155 -38.32 18.18 5.79
CA TRP A 155 -39.23 19.29 5.51
C TRP A 155 -40.70 18.89 5.67
N ARG A 156 -41.11 17.72 5.16
CA ARG A 156 -42.45 17.21 5.27
C ARG A 156 -42.84 16.97 6.72
N GLU A 157 -41.97 16.36 7.51
CA GLU A 157 -42.22 15.99 8.89
C GLU A 157 -42.32 17.19 9.83
N HIS A 158 -41.52 18.25 9.58
CA HIS A 158 -41.41 19.35 10.52
C HIS A 158 -42.07 20.65 10.08
N PHE A 159 -42.31 20.85 8.80
CA PHE A 159 -42.77 22.14 8.26
C PHE A 159 -44.06 22.07 7.47
N TYR A 160 -44.53 20.91 7.07
CA TYR A 160 -45.73 20.78 6.23
C TYR A 160 -47.00 21.15 6.96
N ASP A 161 -47.09 20.84 8.26
CA ASP A 161 -48.27 21.08 9.11
C ASP A 161 -48.20 22.41 9.88
N LEU A 162 -47.19 23.25 9.63
CA LEU A 162 -47.13 24.56 10.27
C LEU A 162 -48.20 25.48 9.70
N PRO A 163 -49.06 26.09 10.54
CA PRO A 163 -50.06 27.05 10.07
C PRO A 163 -49.35 28.28 9.49
N PHE A 164 -49.64 28.59 8.24
CA PHE A 164 -49.19 29.83 7.62
C PHE A 164 -49.90 31.00 8.35
N HIS A 165 -49.24 31.62 9.30
CA HIS A 165 -49.61 32.93 9.77
C HIS A 165 -49.06 33.97 8.80
N LEU A 166 -49.93 34.44 7.90
CA LEU A 166 -49.73 35.67 7.11
C LEU A 166 -49.91 36.89 8.02
#